data_ce49a5bc5d5cd5b6ae99da564ec4810c
#
_entry.id   ce49a5bc5d5cd5b6ae99da564ec4810c
#
_cell.length_a   1.000
_cell.length_b   1.000
_cell.length_c   1.000
_cell.angle_alpha   90.00
_cell.angle_beta   90.00
_cell.angle_gamma   90.00
#
_symmetry.space_group_name_H-M   'P 1'
#
loop_
_entity.id
_entity.type
_entity.pdbx_description
1 polymer ?
#
loop_
_entity_poly.entity_id
_entity_poly.type
_entity_poly.pdbx_seq_one_letter_code
_entity_poly.pdbx_strand_id
1 'polypeptide(L)'
;MKKILKVFGYLILGLLSFCVLYIVAEYSLSRISAPRKNTDEEKTIQVFVQSNGVHTDIVLPVVNEEMDWSQLFPYGNTVGKHSGYRYVGIGWGDKGFYLDTPEWKDLKASTAFVAAFGLGESAIHVTYYNSVQQDELCFAYQISKSQYRDLIKYIEDSLDRNQAEAILVKTDAQYGDSDAFYEAKGAYSMFYSCNTWTNN
;
A
#
# COMPACT_ATOMS: atom_id res chain seq x y z
N MET A 1 -11.91 -37.11 -28.26
CA MET A 1 -12.40 -35.71 -28.39
C MET A 1 -13.50 -35.37 -27.37
N LYS A 2 -14.66 -36.03 -27.32
CA LYS A 2 -15.77 -35.65 -26.40
C LYS A 2 -15.38 -35.64 -24.90
N LYS A 3 -14.52 -36.54 -24.41
CA LYS A 3 -14.04 -36.56 -23.02
C LYS A 3 -13.14 -35.38 -22.71
N ILE A 4 -12.23 -34.99 -23.62
CA ILE A 4 -11.33 -33.86 -23.46
C ILE A 4 -12.15 -32.55 -23.41
N LEU A 5 -13.15 -32.41 -24.28
CA LEU A 5 -14.03 -31.24 -24.30
C LEU A 5 -14.84 -31.11 -23.01
N LYS A 6 -15.30 -32.22 -22.42
CA LYS A 6 -15.98 -32.22 -21.11
C LYS A 6 -15.05 -31.81 -19.98
N VAL A 7 -13.81 -32.34 -19.95
CA VAL A 7 -12.82 -31.95 -18.93
C VAL A 7 -12.51 -30.47 -19.03
N PHE A 8 -12.27 -29.97 -20.24
CA PHE A 8 -12.03 -28.54 -20.47
C PHE A 8 -13.23 -27.68 -20.05
N GLY A 9 -14.47 -28.12 -20.36
CA GLY A 9 -15.68 -27.44 -19.89
C GLY A 9 -15.78 -27.38 -18.37
N TYR A 10 -15.44 -28.47 -17.65
CA TYR A 10 -15.42 -28.46 -16.17
C TYR A 10 -14.33 -27.55 -15.60
N LEU A 11 -13.16 -27.48 -16.23
CA LEU A 11 -12.09 -26.57 -15.81
C LEU A 11 -12.51 -25.10 -15.95
N ILE A 12 -13.14 -24.75 -17.09
CA ILE A 12 -13.68 -23.39 -17.29
C ILE A 12 -14.77 -23.07 -16.28
N LEU A 13 -15.72 -24.01 -16.08
CA LEU A 13 -16.80 -23.82 -15.11
C LEU A 13 -16.26 -23.66 -13.68
N GLY A 14 -15.25 -24.45 -13.32
CA GLY A 14 -14.55 -24.34 -12.02
C GLY A 14 -13.88 -22.99 -11.83
N LEU A 15 -13.18 -22.51 -12.87
CA LEU A 15 -12.55 -21.19 -12.86
C LEU A 15 -13.58 -20.04 -12.72
N LEU A 16 -14.67 -20.10 -13.50
CA LEU A 16 -15.75 -19.11 -13.41
C LEU A 16 -16.42 -19.13 -12.04
N SER A 17 -16.68 -20.32 -11.48
CA SER A 17 -17.25 -20.46 -10.14
C SER A 17 -16.32 -19.89 -9.08
N PHE A 18 -15.01 -20.13 -9.19
CA PHE A 18 -14.00 -19.53 -8.30
C PHE A 18 -14.01 -18.01 -8.37
N CYS A 19 -14.02 -17.43 -9.58
CA CYS A 19 -14.07 -15.97 -9.74
C CYS A 19 -15.34 -15.35 -9.12
N VAL A 20 -16.50 -15.99 -9.32
CA VAL A 20 -17.76 -15.52 -8.72
C VAL A 20 -17.71 -15.59 -7.19
N LEU A 21 -17.25 -16.72 -6.65
CA LEU A 21 -17.13 -16.90 -5.19
C LEU A 21 -16.13 -15.90 -4.59
N TYR A 22 -15.01 -15.63 -5.28
CA TYR A 22 -14.04 -14.64 -4.86
C TYR A 22 -14.66 -13.24 -4.80
N ILE A 23 -15.36 -12.81 -5.84
CA ILE A 23 -16.03 -11.49 -5.88
C ILE A 23 -17.08 -11.38 -4.75
N VAL A 24 -17.88 -12.43 -4.55
CA VAL A 24 -18.89 -12.45 -3.49
C VAL A 24 -18.24 -12.40 -2.10
N ALA A 25 -17.16 -13.14 -1.90
CA ALA A 25 -16.42 -13.12 -0.63
C ALA A 25 -15.80 -11.76 -0.36
N GLU A 26 -15.09 -11.19 -1.35
CA GLU A 26 -14.49 -9.86 -1.26
C GLU A 26 -15.56 -8.79 -0.93
N TYR A 27 -16.64 -8.74 -1.69
CA TYR A 27 -17.74 -7.83 -1.46
C TYR A 27 -18.38 -7.98 -0.07
N SER A 28 -18.51 -9.20 0.44
CA SER A 28 -19.10 -9.46 1.74
C SER A 28 -18.15 -9.14 2.88
N LEU A 29 -16.88 -9.56 2.78
CA LEU A 29 -15.87 -9.37 3.81
C LEU A 29 -15.44 -7.91 3.92
N SER A 30 -15.36 -7.16 2.83
CA SER A 30 -15.01 -5.74 2.83
C SER A 30 -16.02 -4.86 3.57
N ARG A 31 -17.23 -5.37 3.84
CA ARG A 31 -18.26 -4.68 4.63
C ARG A 31 -18.25 -5.01 6.11
N ILE A 32 -17.45 -5.97 6.52
CA ILE A 32 -17.29 -6.31 7.94
C ILE A 32 -16.33 -5.31 8.55
N SER A 33 -16.86 -4.40 9.36
CA SER A 33 -16.03 -3.44 10.10
C SER A 33 -15.15 -4.19 11.11
N ALA A 34 -13.85 -3.93 11.09
CA ALA A 34 -12.97 -4.40 12.15
C ALA A 34 -13.39 -3.79 13.49
N PRO A 35 -13.26 -4.53 14.61
CA PRO A 35 -13.56 -4.01 15.92
C PRO A 35 -12.66 -2.80 16.21
N ARG A 36 -13.28 -1.64 16.43
CA ARG A 36 -12.56 -0.41 16.76
C ARG A 36 -11.99 -0.53 18.17
N LYS A 37 -10.70 -0.28 18.32
CA LYS A 37 -10.10 -0.03 19.61
C LYS A 37 -10.60 1.35 20.08
N ASN A 38 -11.68 1.39 20.86
CA ASN A 38 -12.11 2.63 21.47
C ASN A 38 -11.07 3.02 22.53
N THR A 39 -10.43 4.15 22.30
CA THR A 39 -9.62 4.81 23.32
C THR A 39 -10.40 6.02 23.81
N ASP A 40 -10.42 6.26 25.12
CA ASP A 40 -10.97 7.49 25.71
C ASP A 40 -10.02 8.70 25.49
N GLU A 41 -8.91 8.48 24.79
CA GLU A 41 -7.95 9.51 24.46
C GLU A 41 -8.49 10.51 23.43
N GLU A 42 -8.17 11.78 23.62
CA GLU A 42 -8.49 12.82 22.65
C GLU A 42 -7.81 12.53 21.29
N LYS A 43 -8.56 12.69 20.23
CA LYS A 43 -8.10 12.47 18.86
C LYS A 43 -7.61 13.78 18.27
N THR A 44 -6.31 14.02 18.32
CA THR A 44 -5.68 15.28 17.94
C THR A 44 -4.81 15.21 16.70
N ILE A 45 -4.48 14.00 16.21
CA ILE A 45 -3.60 13.82 15.06
C ILE A 45 -4.45 13.53 13.83
N GLN A 46 -4.33 14.42 12.84
CA GLN A 46 -5.00 14.24 11.55
C GLN A 46 -4.16 13.37 10.63
N VAL A 47 -4.77 12.34 10.09
CA VAL A 47 -4.21 11.45 9.07
C VAL A 47 -5.19 11.33 7.91
N PHE A 48 -4.71 10.90 6.73
CA PHE A 48 -5.59 10.71 5.58
C PHE A 48 -5.38 9.31 5.01
N VAL A 49 -6.41 8.79 4.38
CA VAL A 49 -6.33 7.65 3.48
C VAL A 49 -6.63 8.18 2.09
N GLN A 50 -5.65 8.08 1.22
CA GLN A 50 -5.72 8.61 -0.15
C GLN A 50 -5.64 7.47 -1.15
N SER A 51 -6.58 7.43 -2.10
CA SER A 51 -6.60 6.45 -3.18
C SER A 51 -6.43 7.15 -4.53
N ASN A 52 -5.83 6.44 -5.49
CA ASN A 52 -5.85 6.83 -6.91
C ASN A 52 -6.82 5.96 -7.73
N GLY A 53 -7.72 5.24 -7.04
CA GLY A 53 -8.70 4.32 -7.64
C GLY A 53 -8.21 2.86 -7.72
N VAL A 54 -6.91 2.61 -7.60
CA VAL A 54 -6.31 1.26 -7.67
C VAL A 54 -5.33 1.00 -6.54
N HIS A 55 -4.72 2.02 -6.02
CA HIS A 55 -3.76 1.98 -4.91
C HIS A 55 -4.20 2.92 -3.81
N THR A 56 -3.80 2.63 -2.59
CA THR A 56 -4.16 3.42 -1.41
C THR A 56 -2.93 3.66 -0.55
N ASP A 57 -2.74 4.92 -0.16
CA ASP A 57 -1.68 5.39 0.73
C ASP A 57 -2.27 5.87 2.06
N ILE A 58 -1.50 5.73 3.13
CA ILE A 58 -1.72 6.40 4.39
C ILE A 58 -0.92 7.70 4.36
N VAL A 59 -1.59 8.85 4.49
CA VAL A 59 -0.92 10.16 4.45
C VAL A 59 -0.89 10.77 5.85
N LEU A 60 0.31 11.12 6.29
CA LEU A 60 0.64 11.50 7.65
C LEU A 60 1.34 12.87 7.69
N PRO A 61 1.26 13.64 8.78
CA PRO A 61 2.17 14.75 9.00
C PRO A 61 3.62 14.26 8.98
N VAL A 62 4.52 14.95 8.26
CA VAL A 62 5.94 14.54 8.21
C VAL A 62 6.56 14.56 9.61
N VAL A 63 6.23 15.59 10.39
CA VAL A 63 6.74 15.75 11.75
C VAL A 63 5.59 16.05 12.69
N ASN A 64 5.54 15.37 13.79
CA ASN A 64 4.71 15.67 14.95
C ASN A 64 5.43 15.27 16.25
N GLU A 65 4.74 15.36 17.40
CA GLU A 65 5.33 15.03 18.71
C GLU A 65 5.74 13.54 18.85
N GLU A 66 5.15 12.64 18.07
CA GLU A 66 5.35 11.19 18.18
C GLU A 66 6.37 10.66 17.16
N MET A 67 6.52 11.32 15.98
CA MET A 67 7.35 10.82 14.89
C MET A 67 7.83 11.93 13.97
N ASP A 68 9.09 11.82 13.53
CA ASP A 68 9.67 12.54 12.41
C ASP A 68 9.98 11.53 11.28
N TRP A 69 9.06 11.42 10.33
CA TRP A 69 9.18 10.50 9.19
C TRP A 69 10.37 10.82 8.29
N SER A 70 10.87 12.06 8.28
CA SER A 70 12.05 12.43 7.48
C SER A 70 13.35 11.80 7.99
N GLN A 71 13.37 11.32 9.24
CA GLN A 71 14.50 10.55 9.78
C GLN A 71 14.48 9.11 9.25
N LEU A 72 13.30 8.52 9.08
CA LEU A 72 13.15 7.15 8.56
C LEU A 72 13.22 7.11 7.04
N PHE A 73 12.67 8.14 6.37
CA PHE A 73 12.64 8.31 4.92
C PHE A 73 13.31 9.64 4.53
N PRO A 74 14.64 9.71 4.50
CA PRO A 74 15.35 10.97 4.24
C PRO A 74 14.98 11.60 2.89
N TYR A 75 14.74 12.91 2.89
CA TYR A 75 14.48 13.67 1.65
C TYR A 75 15.58 13.50 0.60
N GLY A 76 16.82 13.28 1.04
CA GLY A 76 17.95 13.01 0.16
C GLY A 76 17.79 11.77 -0.72
N ASN A 77 16.85 10.89 -0.41
CA ASN A 77 16.55 9.69 -1.17
C ASN A 77 15.57 9.96 -2.33
N THR A 78 14.91 11.12 -2.35
CA THR A 78 14.07 11.57 -3.47
C THR A 78 14.91 12.27 -4.53
N VAL A 79 14.42 12.32 -5.77
CA VAL A 79 15.13 13.00 -6.87
C VAL A 79 15.29 14.49 -6.63
N GLY A 80 14.22 15.15 -6.21
CA GLY A 80 14.21 16.58 -5.97
C GLY A 80 14.98 17.01 -4.73
N LYS A 81 15.17 16.12 -3.76
CA LYS A 81 15.89 16.37 -2.48
C LYS A 81 15.41 17.60 -1.72
N HIS A 82 14.18 18.04 -1.99
CA HIS A 82 13.60 19.18 -1.30
C HIS A 82 13.15 18.76 0.09
N SER A 83 13.30 19.67 1.04
CA SER A 83 12.82 19.55 2.41
C SER A 83 11.64 20.48 2.67
N GLY A 84 11.03 20.35 3.85
CA GLY A 84 9.98 21.27 4.27
C GLY A 84 8.58 20.87 3.82
N TYR A 85 8.41 19.64 3.32
CA TYR A 85 7.09 19.07 3.07
C TYR A 85 6.30 18.92 4.38
N ARG A 86 4.99 19.03 4.29
CA ARG A 86 4.08 18.95 5.44
C ARG A 86 3.52 17.56 5.67
N TYR A 87 3.41 16.78 4.62
CA TYR A 87 2.80 15.44 4.64
C TYR A 87 3.68 14.43 3.91
N VAL A 88 3.56 13.19 4.34
CA VAL A 88 4.16 12.01 3.70
C VAL A 88 3.08 10.98 3.46
N GLY A 89 2.93 10.54 2.23
CA GLY A 89 2.12 9.38 1.84
C GLY A 89 2.98 8.14 1.88
N ILE A 90 2.47 7.08 2.47
CA ILE A 90 3.15 5.81 2.63
C ILE A 90 2.21 4.72 2.13
N GLY A 91 2.61 4.05 1.05
CA GLY A 91 1.89 2.94 0.46
C GLY A 91 2.74 1.69 0.41
N TRP A 92 2.11 0.52 0.54
CA TRP A 92 2.75 -0.79 0.43
C TRP A 92 2.18 -1.53 -0.78
N GLY A 93 3.01 -2.21 -1.54
CA GLY A 93 2.55 -2.95 -2.72
C GLY A 93 3.61 -3.85 -3.34
N ASP A 94 3.28 -4.47 -4.47
CA ASP A 94 4.20 -5.30 -5.24
C ASP A 94 5.32 -4.46 -5.85
N LYS A 95 6.57 -4.84 -5.55
CA LYS A 95 7.75 -4.12 -5.97
C LYS A 95 7.93 -4.12 -7.49
N GLY A 96 7.69 -5.27 -8.13
CA GLY A 96 7.78 -5.38 -9.59
C GLY A 96 6.71 -4.52 -10.27
N PHE A 97 5.51 -4.46 -9.69
CA PHE A 97 4.46 -3.58 -10.20
C PHE A 97 4.86 -2.11 -10.11
N TYR A 98 5.37 -1.67 -8.97
CA TYR A 98 5.83 -0.29 -8.77
C TYR A 98 6.95 0.12 -9.73
N LEU A 99 7.95 -0.75 -9.93
CA LEU A 99 9.15 -0.39 -10.65
C LEU A 99 9.07 -0.63 -12.16
N ASP A 100 8.32 -1.65 -12.58
CA ASP A 100 8.28 -2.10 -13.99
C ASP A 100 6.98 -1.70 -14.72
N THR A 101 6.00 -1.09 -14.02
CA THR A 101 4.69 -0.77 -14.57
C THR A 101 4.31 0.68 -14.27
N PRO A 102 5.01 1.67 -14.83
CA PRO A 102 4.73 3.08 -14.59
C PRO A 102 3.33 3.48 -15.09
N GLU A 103 2.83 2.82 -16.14
CA GLU A 103 1.46 2.97 -16.61
C GLU A 103 0.78 1.61 -16.80
N TRP A 104 -0.54 1.55 -16.64
CA TRP A 104 -1.32 0.32 -16.80
C TRP A 104 -1.11 -0.40 -18.14
N LYS A 105 -0.86 0.35 -19.22
CA LYS A 105 -0.57 -0.21 -20.54
C LYS A 105 0.74 -1.00 -20.59
N ASP A 106 1.66 -0.74 -19.65
CA ASP A 106 2.97 -1.39 -19.59
C ASP A 106 2.92 -2.70 -18.77
N LEU A 107 1.75 -3.03 -18.18
CA LEU A 107 1.57 -4.21 -17.37
C LEU A 107 1.77 -5.50 -18.18
N LYS A 108 2.80 -6.24 -17.84
CA LYS A 108 3.08 -7.56 -18.42
C LYS A 108 2.26 -8.62 -17.69
N ALA A 109 1.73 -9.59 -18.45
CA ALA A 109 0.99 -10.71 -17.86
C ALA A 109 1.83 -11.50 -16.82
N SER A 110 3.16 -11.58 -17.01
CA SER A 110 4.08 -12.18 -16.05
C SER A 110 4.12 -11.41 -14.73
N THR A 111 4.22 -10.08 -14.76
CA THR A 111 4.21 -9.22 -13.55
C THR A 111 2.89 -9.36 -12.81
N ALA A 112 1.76 -9.32 -13.53
CA ALA A 112 0.44 -9.52 -12.96
C ALA A 112 0.30 -10.92 -12.30
N PHE A 113 0.83 -11.97 -12.94
CA PHE A 113 0.82 -13.32 -12.40
C PHE A 113 1.67 -13.42 -11.12
N VAL A 114 2.89 -12.92 -11.15
CA VAL A 114 3.81 -12.91 -9.99
C VAL A 114 3.16 -12.20 -8.81
N ALA A 115 2.62 -11.00 -9.03
CA ALA A 115 1.91 -10.23 -8.00
C ALA A 115 0.68 -11.00 -7.48
N ALA A 116 -0.20 -11.49 -8.35
CA ALA A 116 -1.43 -12.15 -7.94
C ALA A 116 -1.21 -13.38 -7.04
N PHE A 117 -0.12 -14.11 -7.26
CA PHE A 117 0.19 -15.36 -6.54
C PHE A 117 1.20 -15.20 -5.39
N GLY A 118 1.60 -13.98 -5.04
CA GLY A 118 2.51 -13.74 -3.92
C GLY A 118 3.93 -14.23 -4.16
N LEU A 119 4.37 -14.24 -5.41
CA LEU A 119 5.68 -14.74 -5.82
C LEU A 119 6.74 -13.64 -5.94
N GLY A 120 6.31 -12.37 -5.81
CA GLY A 120 7.16 -11.19 -5.87
C GLY A 120 7.63 -10.70 -4.50
N GLU A 121 8.45 -9.68 -4.54
CA GLU A 121 8.81 -8.88 -3.36
C GLU A 121 7.86 -7.71 -3.22
N SER A 122 7.78 -7.13 -2.03
CA SER A 122 7.02 -5.90 -1.79
C SER A 122 7.94 -4.71 -1.58
N ALA A 123 7.39 -3.53 -1.80
CA ALA A 123 8.05 -2.27 -1.49
C ALA A 123 7.08 -1.31 -0.78
N ILE A 124 7.65 -0.40 0.01
CA ILE A 124 6.96 0.79 0.46
C ILE A 124 7.31 1.92 -0.48
N HIS A 125 6.29 2.55 -1.04
CA HIS A 125 6.39 3.79 -1.79
C HIS A 125 6.10 4.95 -0.87
N VAL A 126 7.02 5.90 -0.80
CA VAL A 126 6.93 7.12 0.01
C VAL A 126 6.85 8.31 -0.91
N THR A 127 5.85 9.17 -0.72
CA THR A 127 5.69 10.41 -1.49
C THR A 127 5.48 11.60 -0.55
N TYR A 128 6.20 12.68 -0.76
CA TYR A 128 6.08 13.89 0.04
C TYR A 128 5.17 14.93 -0.60
N TYR A 129 4.33 15.58 0.23
CA TYR A 129 3.34 16.58 -0.20
C TYR A 129 3.42 17.86 0.63
N ASN A 130 3.15 19.00 -0.01
CA ASN A 130 2.98 20.27 0.68
C ASN A 130 1.56 20.48 1.22
N SER A 131 0.58 19.87 0.55
CA SER A 131 -0.83 19.94 0.95
C SER A 131 -1.56 18.67 0.52
N VAL A 132 -2.61 18.32 1.25
CA VAL A 132 -3.52 17.22 0.93
C VAL A 132 -4.89 17.84 0.66
N GLN A 133 -5.48 17.52 -0.48
CA GLN A 133 -6.84 17.93 -0.81
C GLN A 133 -7.78 16.75 -0.55
N GLN A 134 -8.85 17.02 0.21
CA GLN A 134 -9.90 16.04 0.46
C GLN A 134 -10.87 16.06 -0.72
N ASP A 135 -11.16 14.89 -1.24
CA ASP A 135 -12.12 14.65 -2.29
C ASP A 135 -12.77 13.25 -2.12
N GLU A 136 -13.38 12.73 -3.19
CA GLU A 136 -14.02 11.42 -3.16
C GLU A 136 -13.04 10.24 -2.97
N LEU A 137 -11.74 10.47 -3.15
CA LEU A 137 -10.67 9.49 -3.03
C LEU A 137 -9.69 9.78 -1.88
N CYS A 138 -9.91 10.87 -1.12
CA CYS A 138 -9.06 11.26 0.00
C CYS A 138 -9.88 11.59 1.24
N PHE A 139 -9.81 10.72 2.24
CA PHE A 139 -10.59 10.80 3.47
C PHE A 139 -9.71 11.18 4.65
N ALA A 140 -10.13 12.18 5.43
CA ALA A 140 -9.45 12.59 6.65
C ALA A 140 -10.00 11.86 7.88
N TYR A 141 -9.10 11.46 8.76
CA TYR A 141 -9.39 10.85 10.05
C TYR A 141 -8.65 11.58 11.16
N GLN A 142 -9.30 11.67 12.33
CA GLN A 142 -8.65 12.09 13.56
C GLN A 142 -8.37 10.87 14.42
N ILE A 143 -7.13 10.69 14.84
CA ILE A 143 -6.70 9.57 15.68
C ILE A 143 -6.02 10.06 16.94
N SER A 144 -5.99 9.23 17.99
CA SER A 144 -5.29 9.53 19.24
C SER A 144 -3.80 9.27 19.13
N LYS A 145 -3.02 9.75 20.11
CA LYS A 145 -1.57 9.49 20.17
C LYS A 145 -1.27 8.00 20.27
N SER A 146 -2.05 7.24 21.03
CA SER A 146 -1.84 5.78 21.14
C SER A 146 -2.10 5.07 19.81
N GLN A 147 -3.18 5.45 19.09
CA GLN A 147 -3.47 4.92 17.76
C GLN A 147 -2.37 5.29 16.75
N TYR A 148 -1.84 6.51 16.84
CA TYR A 148 -0.74 6.93 15.97
C TYR A 148 0.55 6.14 16.23
N ARG A 149 0.87 5.84 17.51
CA ARG A 149 2.00 4.95 17.85
C ARG A 149 1.81 3.52 17.34
N ASP A 150 0.59 2.98 17.43
CA ASP A 150 0.27 1.67 16.84
C ASP A 150 0.49 1.72 15.30
N LEU A 151 0.10 2.82 14.64
CA LEU A 151 0.30 3.02 13.21
C LEU A 151 1.79 3.17 12.83
N ILE A 152 2.57 3.94 13.61
CA ILE A 152 4.03 4.02 13.44
C ILE A 152 4.63 2.62 13.46
N LYS A 153 4.33 1.85 14.52
CA LYS A 153 4.83 0.49 14.65
C LYS A 153 4.43 -0.40 13.49
N TYR A 154 3.20 -0.30 13.02
CA TYR A 154 2.69 -1.07 11.87
C TYR A 154 3.48 -0.79 10.59
N ILE A 155 3.73 0.49 10.30
CA ILE A 155 4.52 0.90 9.14
C ILE A 155 5.97 0.43 9.28
N GLU A 156 6.57 0.63 10.46
CA GLU A 156 7.93 0.18 10.74
C GLU A 156 8.09 -1.35 10.65
N ASP A 157 7.12 -2.11 11.12
CA ASP A 157 7.11 -3.57 11.05
C ASP A 157 6.96 -4.08 9.60
N SER A 158 6.38 -3.28 8.71
CA SER A 158 6.23 -3.57 7.28
C SER A 158 7.51 -3.33 6.47
N LEU A 159 8.45 -2.55 6.99
CA LEU A 159 9.73 -2.26 6.32
C LEU A 159 10.72 -3.42 6.49
N ASP A 160 11.48 -3.69 5.43
CA ASP A 160 12.74 -4.40 5.57
C ASP A 160 13.83 -3.41 5.98
N ARG A 161 14.61 -3.76 7.00
CA ARG A 161 15.54 -2.84 7.65
C ARG A 161 16.93 -3.44 7.78
N ASN A 162 17.92 -2.59 7.60
CA ASN A 162 19.27 -2.87 8.02
C ASN A 162 19.54 -2.11 9.33
N GLN A 163 19.51 -2.79 10.46
CA GLN A 163 19.53 -2.19 11.81
C GLN A 163 18.32 -1.26 12.03
N ALA A 164 18.55 0.05 12.15
CA ALA A 164 17.50 1.05 12.37
C ALA A 164 17.04 1.74 11.07
N GLU A 165 17.74 1.55 9.96
CA GLU A 165 17.49 2.28 8.71
C GLU A 165 16.59 1.47 7.76
N ALA A 166 15.63 2.13 7.12
CA ALA A 166 14.87 1.56 6.01
C ALA A 166 15.78 1.37 4.79
N ILE A 167 15.71 0.20 4.15
CA ILE A 167 16.56 -0.12 3.00
C ILE A 167 15.98 0.55 1.76
N LEU A 168 16.72 1.52 1.22
CA LEU A 168 16.33 2.18 -0.03
C LEU A 168 16.46 1.22 -1.22
N VAL A 169 15.42 1.14 -2.02
CA VAL A 169 15.45 0.42 -3.30
C VAL A 169 16.28 1.24 -4.29
N LYS A 170 17.34 0.65 -4.82
CA LYS A 170 18.18 1.27 -5.86
C LYS A 170 17.50 1.12 -7.22
N THR A 171 16.84 2.16 -7.67
CA THR A 171 16.07 2.19 -8.91
C THR A 171 16.09 3.57 -9.54
N ASP A 172 15.94 3.61 -10.87
CA ASP A 172 15.67 4.85 -11.62
C ASP A 172 14.16 5.08 -11.80
N ALA A 173 13.31 4.12 -11.35
CA ALA A 173 11.86 4.27 -11.38
C ALA A 173 11.43 5.30 -10.32
N GLN A 174 10.56 6.22 -10.75
CA GLN A 174 9.99 7.26 -9.90
C GLN A 174 8.67 7.74 -10.49
N TYR A 175 7.76 8.24 -9.66
CA TYR A 175 6.50 8.80 -10.10
C TYR A 175 6.49 10.33 -10.06
N GLY A 176 7.52 10.91 -9.43
CA GLY A 176 7.72 12.36 -9.35
C GLY A 176 9.08 12.71 -8.74
N ASP A 177 9.27 13.97 -8.39
CA ASP A 177 10.52 14.45 -7.77
C ASP A 177 10.58 14.23 -6.26
N SER A 178 9.43 13.94 -5.64
CA SER A 178 9.27 13.88 -4.19
C SER A 178 9.00 12.47 -3.66
N ASP A 179 9.26 11.43 -4.44
CA ASP A 179 9.03 10.05 -4.06
C ASP A 179 10.29 9.20 -4.00
N ALA A 180 10.22 8.11 -3.24
CA ALA A 180 11.26 7.10 -3.12
C ALA A 180 10.65 5.74 -2.73
N PHE A 181 11.36 4.65 -3.07
CA PHE A 181 10.95 3.29 -2.75
C PHE A 181 11.86 2.66 -1.72
N TYR A 182 11.28 1.90 -0.80
CA TYR A 182 11.99 1.19 0.26
C TYR A 182 11.61 -0.29 0.25
N GLU A 183 12.56 -1.15 0.59
CA GLU A 183 12.32 -2.58 0.72
C GLU A 183 11.29 -2.85 1.81
N ALA A 184 10.36 -3.76 1.54
CA ALA A 184 9.31 -4.10 2.46
C ALA A 184 9.18 -5.60 2.65
N LYS A 185 8.66 -5.99 3.80
CA LYS A 185 8.37 -7.39 4.14
C LYS A 185 7.07 -7.84 3.53
N GLY A 186 6.98 -9.15 3.30
CA GLY A 186 5.80 -9.79 2.76
C GLY A 186 5.82 -9.87 1.23
N ALA A 187 4.72 -10.31 0.68
CA ALA A 187 4.48 -10.37 -0.74
C ALA A 187 3.03 -9.97 -1.04
N TYR A 188 2.85 -9.10 -2.02
CA TYR A 188 1.53 -8.75 -2.52
C TYR A 188 0.85 -10.01 -3.10
N SER A 189 -0.45 -10.14 -2.92
CA SER A 189 -1.24 -11.20 -3.54
C SER A 189 -2.69 -10.75 -3.77
N MET A 190 -3.46 -11.56 -4.52
CA MET A 190 -4.90 -11.30 -4.67
C MET A 190 -5.68 -11.35 -3.34
N PHE A 191 -5.11 -11.95 -2.28
CA PHE A 191 -5.72 -12.03 -0.94
C PHE A 191 -5.15 -11.02 0.05
N TYR A 192 -4.01 -10.43 -0.26
CA TYR A 192 -3.37 -9.40 0.56
C TYR A 192 -2.78 -8.31 -0.36
N SER A 193 -3.58 -7.30 -0.60
CA SER A 193 -3.27 -6.18 -1.51
C SER A 193 -2.84 -4.92 -0.74
N CYS A 194 -2.46 -3.88 -1.47
CA CYS A 194 -2.22 -2.54 -0.91
C CYS A 194 -3.44 -2.04 -0.11
N ASN A 195 -4.65 -2.26 -0.62
CA ASN A 195 -5.87 -1.87 0.09
C ASN A 195 -6.07 -2.69 1.38
N THR A 196 -5.71 -3.97 1.39
CA THR A 196 -5.74 -4.80 2.60
C THR A 196 -4.74 -4.28 3.61
N TRP A 197 -3.51 -3.94 3.17
CA TRP A 197 -2.47 -3.38 4.04
C TRP A 197 -2.92 -2.06 4.68
N THR A 198 -3.52 -1.16 3.91
CA THR A 198 -4.01 0.13 4.43
C THR A 198 -5.19 -0.02 5.40
N ASN A 199 -5.98 -1.10 5.30
CA ASN A 199 -7.16 -1.34 6.14
C ASN A 199 -6.88 -2.18 7.41
N ASN A 200 -5.68 -2.70 7.59
CA ASN A 200 -5.30 -3.42 8.80
C ASN A 200 -4.92 -2.48 9.95
#